data_794a289ee8c7b7b98297d74351c30dec
#
_entry.id   794a289ee8c7b7b98297d74351c30dec
#
_cell.length_a   1.000
_cell.length_b   1.000
_cell.length_c   1.000
_cell.angle_alpha   90.00
_cell.angle_beta   90.00
_cell.angle_gamma   90.00
#
_symmetry.space_group_name_H-M   'P 1'
#
loop_
_entity.id
_entity.type
_entity.pdbx_description
1 polymer ?
#
loop_
_entity_poly.entity_id
_entity_poly.type
_entity_poly.pdbx_seq_one_letter_code
_entity_poly.pdbx_strand_id
1 'polypeptide(L)'
;AAIKLKNEKKNICKIVKIILLILLFLLGIYGVYYLFDTVFNGMILDWISNHFVHEERTGWYDGEQKVQYIYERVDWQAFKYIAVVSFVFLAGIIGSSVYIILHFSLKKQQKKLISRTAEMIHDYMKKECDVSEIFPQEFSEISTQLVQIKADMERKEQYLKMETQKKNDLITYLAHDLKTPLTSVMGYLNLLEDAPDMPLAQREKYTHIARKKAERLDSLIQEFFEITRYNLQNITLEKENIDLYYMLIQMKEEFYPVLAQKGNSIELKVPEDLQVYGDADKLARVFNNIIRNAVSYSYPSSVITIEGEKNSDGVCLFFRNKGKTIPKEKLSRVFQKFFRIDEARSSDSAGAGLGLAIAKEIVELHGGSISAISEQEETVFQIVLPEN
;
A
#
# COMPACT_ATOMS: atom_id res chain seq x y z
N ALA A 1 40.73 1.59 26.02
CA ALA A 1 41.12 2.06 27.38
C ALA A 1 40.06 2.97 28.01
N ALA A 2 39.52 3.98 27.31
CA ALA A 2 38.56 4.97 27.86
C ALA A 2 37.22 4.37 28.28
N ILE A 3 36.70 3.36 27.54
CA ILE A 3 35.39 2.69 27.85
C ILE A 3 35.51 1.81 29.09
N LYS A 4 36.67 1.14 29.29
CA LYS A 4 36.93 0.31 30.47
C LYS A 4 37.02 1.17 31.75
N LEU A 5 37.69 2.31 31.70
CA LEU A 5 37.74 3.30 32.79
C LEU A 5 36.36 3.91 33.14
N LYS A 6 35.51 4.13 32.16
CA LYS A 6 34.13 4.66 32.37
C LYS A 6 33.24 3.65 33.06
N ASN A 7 33.37 2.35 32.71
CA ASN A 7 32.64 1.26 33.39
C ASN A 7 33.15 1.01 34.81
N GLU A 8 34.44 1.07 35.07
CA GLU A 8 34.99 0.97 36.43
C GLU A 8 34.51 2.11 37.33
N LYS A 9 34.53 3.37 36.86
CA LYS A 9 33.96 4.49 37.61
C LYS A 9 32.47 4.33 37.92
N LYS A 10 31.71 3.78 37.00
CA LYS A 10 30.26 3.51 37.19
C LYS A 10 30.02 2.41 38.22
N ASN A 11 30.84 1.37 38.25
CA ASN A 11 30.77 0.32 39.24
C ASN A 11 31.18 0.77 40.63
N ILE A 12 32.25 1.58 40.73
CA ILE A 12 32.69 2.18 42.01
C ILE A 12 31.58 3.08 42.56
N CYS A 13 30.93 3.90 41.71
CA CYS A 13 29.83 4.75 42.14
C CYS A 13 28.60 3.94 42.62
N LYS A 14 28.32 2.78 42.03
CA LYS A 14 27.28 1.87 42.52
C LYS A 14 27.63 1.26 43.89
N ILE A 15 28.87 0.80 44.07
CA ILE A 15 29.35 0.24 45.35
C ILE A 15 29.27 1.28 46.42
N VAL A 16 29.73 2.52 46.19
CA VAL A 16 29.63 3.63 47.16
C VAL A 16 28.19 3.95 47.55
N LYS A 17 27.26 3.93 46.58
CA LYS A 17 25.82 4.11 46.88
C LYS A 17 25.25 2.99 47.74
N ILE A 18 25.63 1.76 47.50
CA ILE A 18 25.20 0.60 48.30
C ILE A 18 25.73 0.72 49.72
N ILE A 19 27.01 1.06 49.92
CA ILE A 19 27.66 1.27 51.20
C ILE A 19 26.94 2.41 51.97
N LEU A 20 26.65 3.50 51.26
CA LEU A 20 25.95 4.66 51.87
C LEU A 20 24.51 4.28 52.31
N LEU A 21 23.80 3.46 51.54
CA LEU A 21 22.47 2.95 51.87
C LEU A 21 22.50 2.02 53.10
N ILE A 22 23.51 1.14 53.18
CA ILE A 22 23.72 0.26 54.34
C ILE A 22 24.00 1.09 55.58
N LEU A 23 24.86 2.10 55.46
CA LEU A 23 25.20 2.99 56.56
C LEU A 23 23.98 3.79 57.09
N LEU A 24 23.15 4.29 56.14
CA LEU A 24 21.91 4.99 56.44
C LEU A 24 20.90 4.05 57.14
N PHE A 25 20.83 2.80 56.72
CA PHE A 25 20.00 1.77 57.31
C PHE A 25 20.44 1.41 58.74
N LEU A 26 21.78 1.23 58.96
CA LEU A 26 22.33 1.01 60.32
C LEU A 26 22.09 2.18 61.24
N LEU A 27 22.23 3.43 60.73
CA LEU A 27 21.96 4.64 61.47
C LEU A 27 20.45 4.74 61.86
N GLY A 28 19.56 4.31 60.93
CA GLY A 28 18.12 4.18 61.20
C GLY A 28 17.80 3.18 62.29
N ILE A 29 18.45 1.98 62.26
CA ILE A 29 18.28 0.98 63.31
C ILE A 29 18.77 1.52 64.64
N TYR A 30 19.94 2.16 64.69
CA TYR A 30 20.47 2.78 65.90
C TYR A 30 19.54 3.88 66.44
N GLY A 31 18.98 4.71 65.57
CA GLY A 31 18.01 5.75 65.95
C GLY A 31 16.73 5.16 66.56
N VAL A 32 16.20 4.06 65.98
CA VAL A 32 15.05 3.33 66.52
C VAL A 32 15.39 2.72 67.89
N TYR A 33 16.55 2.06 68.00
CA TYR A 33 17.04 1.51 69.25
C TYR A 33 17.14 2.60 70.36
N TYR A 34 17.75 3.75 70.02
CA TYR A 34 17.90 4.89 70.93
C TYR A 34 16.52 5.46 71.39
N LEU A 35 15.58 5.60 70.48
CA LEU A 35 14.21 6.01 70.82
C LEU A 35 13.54 5.04 71.76
N PHE A 36 13.67 3.74 71.53
CA PHE A 36 13.08 2.70 72.41
C PHE A 36 13.74 2.70 73.75
N ASP A 37 15.07 2.83 73.85
CA ASP A 37 15.82 2.74 75.10
C ASP A 37 15.70 3.99 75.95
N THR A 38 15.65 5.19 75.38
CA THR A 38 15.67 6.44 76.15
C THR A 38 14.31 7.13 76.24
N VAL A 39 13.48 7.09 75.19
CA VAL A 39 12.21 7.85 75.16
C VAL A 39 11.02 6.97 75.56
N PHE A 40 10.98 5.75 75.05
CA PHE A 40 9.80 4.87 75.25
C PHE A 40 10.00 3.81 76.32
N ASN A 41 11.19 3.62 76.87
CA ASN A 41 11.48 2.53 77.83
C ASN A 41 10.50 2.53 79.02
N GLY A 42 10.29 3.67 79.73
CA GLY A 42 9.34 3.80 80.79
C GLY A 42 7.90 3.55 80.33
N MET A 43 7.45 4.16 79.28
CA MET A 43 6.11 4.03 78.71
C MET A 43 5.74 2.59 78.31
N ILE A 44 6.68 1.89 77.68
CA ILE A 44 6.48 0.52 77.19
C ILE A 44 6.43 -0.44 78.36
N LEU A 45 7.32 -0.27 79.38
CA LEU A 45 7.34 -1.09 80.56
C LEU A 45 6.07 -0.89 81.38
N ASP A 46 5.64 0.37 81.55
CA ASP A 46 4.37 0.67 82.29
C ASP A 46 3.15 0.11 81.53
N TRP A 47 3.17 0.21 80.14
CA TRP A 47 2.08 -0.37 79.37
C TRP A 47 2.05 -1.90 79.48
N ILE A 48 3.21 -2.57 79.45
CA ILE A 48 3.32 -4.04 79.59
C ILE A 48 2.87 -4.44 81.00
N SER A 49 3.38 -3.74 82.03
CA SER A 49 3.00 -4.03 83.37
C SER A 49 1.48 -3.88 83.59
N ASN A 50 0.88 -2.82 83.11
CA ASN A 50 -0.56 -2.54 83.27
C ASN A 50 -1.48 -3.50 82.51
N HIS A 51 -1.00 -4.11 81.40
CA HIS A 51 -1.85 -4.97 80.59
C HIS A 51 -1.58 -6.46 80.73
N PHE A 52 -0.39 -6.86 81.15
CA PHE A 52 0.00 -8.27 81.19
C PHE A 52 0.39 -8.76 82.61
N VAL A 53 0.54 -7.87 83.58
CA VAL A 53 0.90 -8.24 84.92
C VAL A 53 -0.34 -8.04 85.81
N HIS A 54 -0.82 -9.12 86.39
CA HIS A 54 -1.97 -9.10 87.33
C HIS A 54 -1.52 -9.47 88.70
N GLU A 55 -1.96 -8.71 89.68
CA GLU A 55 -1.78 -9.03 91.08
C GLU A 55 -2.76 -10.14 91.51
N GLU A 56 -2.23 -11.32 91.83
CA GLU A 56 -3.01 -12.39 92.45
C GLU A 56 -2.79 -12.39 93.98
N ARG A 57 -3.92 -12.40 94.73
CA ARG A 57 -3.92 -12.48 96.18
C ARG A 57 -4.19 -13.91 96.60
N THR A 58 -3.22 -14.60 97.17
CA THR A 58 -3.37 -15.89 97.75
C THR A 58 -3.24 -15.74 99.29
N GLY A 59 -4.12 -16.38 99.98
CA GLY A 59 -4.03 -16.43 101.46
C GLY A 59 -3.96 -17.88 101.93
N TRP A 60 -3.04 -18.16 102.85
CA TRP A 60 -3.01 -19.41 103.61
C TRP A 60 -3.06 -19.13 105.09
N TYR A 61 -3.44 -20.11 105.89
CA TYR A 61 -3.54 -19.99 107.31
C TYR A 61 -2.27 -20.47 107.97
N ASP A 62 -1.64 -19.62 108.76
CA ASP A 62 -0.55 -20.00 109.68
C ASP A 62 -1.07 -19.91 111.15
N GLY A 63 -1.52 -21.05 111.62
CA GLY A 63 -2.24 -21.13 112.84
C GLY A 63 -3.62 -20.41 112.80
N GLU A 64 -3.89 -19.45 113.69
CA GLU A 64 -5.15 -18.68 113.67
C GLU A 64 -5.12 -17.41 112.85
N GLN A 65 -3.96 -17.03 112.29
CA GLN A 65 -3.86 -15.80 111.50
C GLN A 65 -3.85 -16.08 109.94
N LYS A 66 -4.72 -15.33 109.27
CA LYS A 66 -4.79 -15.35 107.80
C LYS A 66 -3.71 -14.44 107.22
N VAL A 67 -2.68 -14.97 106.61
CA VAL A 67 -1.63 -14.20 105.98
C VAL A 67 -1.95 -14.13 104.49
N GLN A 68 -2.08 -12.91 103.95
CA GLN A 68 -2.27 -12.67 102.49
C GLN A 68 -0.94 -12.29 101.84
N TYR A 69 -0.58 -13.01 100.82
CA TYR A 69 0.55 -12.64 99.98
C TYR A 69 0.02 -12.14 98.65
N ILE A 70 0.57 -11.07 98.16
CA ILE A 70 0.33 -10.51 96.85
C ILE A 70 1.53 -10.90 96.02
N TYR A 71 1.29 -11.58 94.93
CA TYR A 71 2.35 -11.85 93.92
C TYR A 71 1.91 -11.43 92.55
N GLU A 72 2.83 -10.93 91.76
CA GLU A 72 2.63 -10.51 90.42
C GLU A 72 2.70 -11.75 89.48
N ARG A 73 1.66 -11.95 88.68
CA ARG A 73 1.60 -13.02 87.69
C ARG A 73 1.51 -12.42 86.29
N VAL A 74 2.42 -12.85 85.37
CA VAL A 74 2.41 -12.41 84.01
C VAL A 74 1.46 -13.29 83.17
N ASP A 75 0.54 -12.68 82.43
CA ASP A 75 -0.29 -13.36 81.48
C ASP A 75 0.49 -13.63 80.17
N TRP A 76 1.21 -14.76 80.17
CA TRP A 76 2.01 -15.19 79.01
C TRP A 76 1.16 -15.53 77.82
N GLN A 77 -0.13 -15.87 77.95
CA GLN A 77 -0.96 -16.21 76.78
C GLN A 77 -1.36 -14.94 76.03
N ALA A 78 -1.81 -13.91 76.72
CA ALA A 78 -2.11 -12.62 76.13
C ALA A 78 -0.88 -11.97 75.50
N PHE A 79 0.29 -12.06 76.16
CA PHE A 79 1.55 -11.55 75.62
C PHE A 79 1.94 -12.27 74.28
N LYS A 80 1.88 -13.62 74.30
CA LYS A 80 2.15 -14.41 73.06
C LYS A 80 1.20 -14.07 71.92
N TYR A 81 -0.09 -13.91 72.21
CA TYR A 81 -1.07 -13.57 71.21
C TYR A 81 -0.77 -12.22 70.54
N ILE A 82 -0.52 -11.16 71.33
CA ILE A 82 -0.19 -9.84 70.81
C ILE A 82 1.14 -9.88 70.00
N ALA A 83 2.14 -10.62 70.52
CA ALA A 83 3.44 -10.78 69.77
C ALA A 83 3.25 -11.43 68.41
N VAL A 84 2.43 -12.49 68.32
CA VAL A 84 2.13 -13.17 67.05
C VAL A 84 1.36 -12.26 66.10
N VAL A 85 0.31 -11.57 66.59
CA VAL A 85 -0.46 -10.61 65.77
C VAL A 85 0.41 -9.48 65.25
N SER A 86 1.27 -8.92 66.08
CA SER A 86 2.23 -7.88 65.69
C SER A 86 3.22 -8.36 64.64
N PHE A 87 3.73 -9.60 64.77
CA PHE A 87 4.62 -10.21 63.82
C PHE A 87 3.95 -10.44 62.46
N VAL A 88 2.72 -10.96 62.43
CA VAL A 88 1.95 -11.16 61.20
C VAL A 88 1.69 -9.81 60.48
N PHE A 89 1.33 -8.78 61.23
CA PHE A 89 1.08 -7.44 60.73
C PHE A 89 2.35 -6.82 60.11
N LEU A 90 3.48 -6.94 60.79
CA LEU A 90 4.78 -6.48 60.29
C LEU A 90 5.19 -7.22 59.04
N ALA A 91 5.02 -8.55 59.01
CA ALA A 91 5.29 -9.37 57.81
C ALA A 91 4.41 -8.95 56.63
N GLY A 92 3.13 -8.61 56.87
CA GLY A 92 2.21 -8.08 55.86
C GLY A 92 2.65 -6.73 55.29
N ILE A 93 3.14 -5.81 56.14
CA ILE A 93 3.68 -4.52 55.69
C ILE A 93 4.94 -4.71 54.83
N ILE A 94 5.86 -5.58 55.27
CA ILE A 94 7.09 -5.87 54.52
C ILE A 94 6.74 -6.49 53.16
N GLY A 95 5.84 -7.50 53.13
CA GLY A 95 5.39 -8.13 51.91
C GLY A 95 4.76 -7.14 50.92
N SER A 96 3.87 -6.28 51.40
CA SER A 96 3.24 -5.22 50.62
C SER A 96 4.27 -4.23 50.01
N SER A 97 5.24 -3.82 50.83
CA SER A 97 6.31 -2.90 50.43
C SER A 97 7.17 -3.52 49.34
N VAL A 98 7.58 -4.77 49.47
CA VAL A 98 8.34 -5.51 48.46
C VAL A 98 7.54 -5.65 47.15
N TYR A 99 6.24 -5.99 47.24
CA TYR A 99 5.36 -6.08 46.10
C TYR A 99 5.28 -4.75 45.34
N ILE A 100 5.08 -3.64 46.06
CA ILE A 100 5.00 -2.30 45.46
C ILE A 100 6.30 -1.95 44.75
N ILE A 101 7.45 -2.17 45.38
CA ILE A 101 8.77 -1.88 44.80
C ILE A 101 9.01 -2.70 43.55
N LEU A 102 8.73 -4.00 43.55
CA LEU A 102 8.85 -4.88 42.41
C LEU A 102 7.93 -4.44 41.25
N HIS A 103 6.67 -4.15 41.57
CA HIS A 103 5.69 -3.70 40.58
C HIS A 103 6.13 -2.42 39.87
N PHE A 104 6.57 -1.41 40.60
CA PHE A 104 7.07 -0.16 40.04
C PHE A 104 8.37 -0.35 39.24
N SER A 105 9.26 -1.22 39.73
CA SER A 105 10.51 -1.55 39.04
C SER A 105 10.24 -2.22 37.69
N LEU A 106 9.36 -3.22 37.65
CA LEU A 106 8.96 -3.91 36.42
C LEU A 106 8.28 -2.95 35.42
N LYS A 107 7.34 -2.14 35.88
CA LYS A 107 6.72 -1.09 35.03
C LYS A 107 7.74 -0.13 34.44
N LYS A 108 8.72 0.30 35.21
CA LYS A 108 9.77 1.19 34.75
C LYS A 108 10.66 0.53 33.67
N GLN A 109 10.98 -0.76 33.86
CA GLN A 109 11.75 -1.52 32.86
C GLN A 109 10.96 -1.71 31.56
N GLN A 110 9.67 -2.08 31.63
CA GLN A 110 8.80 -2.22 30.47
C GLN A 110 8.69 -0.89 29.69
N LYS A 111 8.44 0.23 30.39
CA LYS A 111 8.37 1.54 29.74
C LYS A 111 9.68 1.91 29.01
N LYS A 112 10.82 1.61 29.64
CA LYS A 112 12.13 1.88 29.03
C LYS A 112 12.37 1.00 27.80
N LEU A 113 11.95 -0.28 27.84
CA LEU A 113 12.07 -1.19 26.69
C LEU A 113 11.21 -0.70 25.54
N ILE A 114 9.95 -0.38 25.77
CA ILE A 114 9.02 0.15 24.75
C ILE A 114 9.59 1.43 24.11
N SER A 115 10.05 2.39 24.92
CA SER A 115 10.63 3.63 24.40
C SER A 115 11.86 3.37 23.52
N ARG A 116 12.74 2.46 23.94
CA ARG A 116 13.93 2.08 23.16
C ARG A 116 13.57 1.39 21.85
N THR A 117 12.59 0.49 21.88
CA THR A 117 12.11 -0.19 20.66
C THR A 117 11.49 0.81 19.68
N ALA A 118 10.66 1.74 20.18
CA ALA A 118 10.07 2.78 19.35
C ALA A 118 11.14 3.70 18.70
N GLU A 119 12.20 4.05 19.43
CA GLU A 119 13.32 4.84 18.91
C GLU A 119 14.10 4.08 17.83
N MET A 120 14.38 2.78 18.04
CA MET A 120 15.03 1.93 17.04
C MET A 120 14.20 1.80 15.78
N ILE A 121 12.87 1.61 15.88
CA ILE A 121 11.96 1.57 14.72
C ILE A 121 11.98 2.91 13.98
N HIS A 122 11.87 4.03 14.69
CA HIS A 122 11.90 5.35 14.10
C HIS A 122 13.22 5.61 13.34
N ASP A 123 14.35 5.29 13.95
CA ASP A 123 15.66 5.46 13.33
C ASP A 123 15.84 4.60 12.09
N TYR A 124 15.38 3.34 12.12
CA TYR A 124 15.41 2.45 10.96
C TYR A 124 14.53 2.93 9.80
N MET A 125 13.34 3.44 10.10
CA MET A 125 12.43 3.96 9.06
C MET A 125 12.94 5.26 8.44
N LYS A 126 13.74 6.05 9.16
CA LYS A 126 14.22 7.36 8.70
C LYS A 126 15.61 7.31 8.04
N LYS A 127 16.45 6.37 8.46
CA LYS A 127 17.85 6.27 7.99
C LYS A 127 18.01 5.08 7.03
N GLU A 128 18.88 5.24 6.04
CA GLU A 128 19.35 4.13 5.18
C GLU A 128 20.52 3.41 5.89
N CYS A 129 20.24 2.77 7.05
CA CYS A 129 21.25 2.01 7.79
C CYS A 129 20.91 0.53 7.73
N ASP A 130 21.93 -0.32 7.87
CA ASP A 130 21.72 -1.76 7.97
C ASP A 130 20.96 -2.10 9.26
N VAL A 131 20.02 -3.05 9.15
CA VAL A 131 19.21 -3.55 10.27
C VAL A 131 20.07 -4.04 11.42
N SER A 132 21.19 -4.70 11.11
CA SER A 132 22.13 -5.24 12.10
C SER A 132 22.84 -4.17 12.96
N GLU A 133 22.93 -2.92 12.49
CA GLU A 133 23.51 -1.82 13.24
C GLU A 133 22.53 -1.22 14.26
N ILE A 134 21.24 -1.32 14.01
CA ILE A 134 20.20 -0.69 14.82
C ILE A 134 19.57 -1.69 15.80
N PHE A 135 19.31 -2.92 15.35
CA PHE A 135 18.60 -3.92 16.14
C PHE A 135 19.56 -4.98 16.71
N PRO A 136 19.63 -5.14 18.06
CA PRO A 136 20.29 -6.28 18.69
C PRO A 136 19.62 -7.60 18.31
N GLN A 137 20.35 -8.72 18.44
CA GLN A 137 19.84 -10.07 18.12
C GLN A 137 18.53 -10.44 18.82
N GLU A 138 18.28 -9.88 20.01
CA GLU A 138 17.04 -10.07 20.78
C GLU A 138 15.78 -9.57 20.03
N PHE A 139 15.93 -8.70 19.04
CA PHE A 139 14.85 -8.11 18.24
C PHE A 139 14.83 -8.62 16.80
N SER A 140 15.45 -9.78 16.52
CA SER A 140 15.58 -10.34 15.17
C SER A 140 14.24 -10.54 14.46
N GLU A 141 13.21 -10.97 15.17
CA GLU A 141 11.87 -11.17 14.62
C GLU A 141 11.22 -9.84 14.18
N ILE A 142 11.30 -8.83 15.05
CA ILE A 142 10.79 -7.47 14.75
C ILE A 142 11.58 -6.86 13.58
N SER A 143 12.90 -7.03 13.58
CA SER A 143 13.76 -6.50 12.52
C SER A 143 13.44 -7.11 11.16
N THR A 144 13.19 -8.41 11.08
CA THR A 144 12.80 -9.10 9.85
C THR A 144 11.48 -8.57 9.28
N GLN A 145 10.46 -8.40 10.14
CA GLN A 145 9.17 -7.83 9.72
C GLN A 145 9.31 -6.38 9.23
N LEU A 146 10.13 -5.58 9.91
CA LEU A 146 10.36 -4.19 9.51
C LEU A 146 11.08 -4.07 8.17
N VAL A 147 12.04 -4.96 7.88
CA VAL A 147 12.69 -5.04 6.55
C VAL A 147 11.66 -5.30 5.47
N GLN A 148 10.76 -6.25 5.70
CA GLN A 148 9.73 -6.60 4.74
C GLN A 148 8.74 -5.43 4.52
N ILE A 149 8.29 -4.78 5.60
CA ILE A 149 7.40 -3.61 5.52
C ILE A 149 8.07 -2.46 4.75
N LYS A 150 9.35 -2.17 5.03
CA LYS A 150 10.09 -1.10 4.34
C LYS A 150 10.23 -1.41 2.85
N ALA A 151 10.60 -2.66 2.49
CA ALA A 151 10.70 -3.09 1.10
C ALA A 151 9.36 -2.99 0.36
N ASP A 152 8.24 -3.35 1.01
CA ASP A 152 6.92 -3.22 0.42
C ASP A 152 6.48 -1.75 0.26
N MET A 153 6.83 -0.89 1.21
CA MET A 153 6.60 0.56 1.10
C MET A 153 7.40 1.17 -0.07
N GLU A 154 8.67 0.83 -0.21
CA GLU A 154 9.53 1.30 -1.31
C GLU A 154 9.00 0.83 -2.67
N ARG A 155 8.57 -0.44 -2.78
CA ARG A 155 7.91 -0.96 -4.00
C ARG A 155 6.63 -0.18 -4.35
N LYS A 156 5.78 0.09 -3.35
CA LYS A 156 4.56 0.89 -3.55
C LYS A 156 4.88 2.32 -3.97
N GLU A 157 5.88 2.94 -3.36
CA GLU A 157 6.30 4.30 -3.73
C GLU A 157 6.84 4.34 -5.17
N GLN A 158 7.66 3.37 -5.56
CA GLN A 158 8.15 3.25 -6.93
C GLN A 158 7.01 3.02 -7.92
N TYR A 159 6.04 2.17 -7.58
CA TYR A 159 4.86 1.95 -8.40
C TYR A 159 4.05 3.23 -8.59
N LEU A 160 3.77 3.97 -7.52
CA LEU A 160 3.05 5.25 -7.58
C LEU A 160 3.81 6.32 -8.38
N LYS A 161 5.14 6.39 -8.25
CA LYS A 161 5.99 7.28 -9.07
C LYS A 161 5.90 6.93 -10.55
N MET A 162 5.98 5.63 -10.89
CA MET A 162 5.85 5.18 -12.29
C MET A 162 4.46 5.47 -12.85
N GLU A 163 3.40 5.29 -12.07
CA GLU A 163 2.03 5.59 -12.49
C GLU A 163 1.84 7.09 -12.71
N THR A 164 2.35 7.92 -11.80
CA THR A 164 2.32 9.39 -11.93
C THR A 164 3.11 9.84 -13.15
N GLN A 165 4.28 9.26 -13.39
CA GLN A 165 5.08 9.56 -14.58
C GLN A 165 4.34 9.20 -15.87
N LYS A 166 3.74 8.01 -15.96
CA LYS A 166 2.92 7.59 -17.11
C LYS A 166 1.76 8.57 -17.36
N LYS A 167 1.12 9.06 -16.30
CA LYS A 167 0.04 10.05 -16.40
C LYS A 167 0.56 11.40 -16.92
N ASN A 168 1.70 11.86 -16.45
CA ASN A 168 2.31 13.12 -16.91
C ASN A 168 2.78 13.02 -18.36
N ASP A 169 3.39 11.89 -18.75
CA ASP A 169 3.79 11.63 -20.11
C ASP A 169 2.58 11.64 -21.07
N LEU A 170 1.46 11.02 -20.63
CA LEU A 170 0.18 11.06 -21.32
C LEU A 170 -0.28 12.50 -21.61
N ILE A 171 -0.33 13.35 -20.58
CA ILE A 171 -0.76 14.75 -20.71
C ILE A 171 0.16 15.52 -21.66
N THR A 172 1.47 15.32 -21.56
CA THR A 172 2.47 16.01 -22.38
C THR A 172 2.34 15.62 -23.87
N TYR A 173 2.18 14.33 -24.15
CA TYR A 173 1.96 13.84 -25.52
C TYR A 173 0.70 14.43 -26.13
N LEU A 174 -0.40 14.40 -25.38
CA LEU A 174 -1.67 14.92 -25.85
C LEU A 174 -1.63 16.43 -26.11
N ALA A 175 -1.03 17.20 -25.22
CA ALA A 175 -0.88 18.65 -25.42
C ALA A 175 -0.11 18.95 -26.71
N HIS A 176 0.94 18.17 -27.01
CA HIS A 176 1.69 18.32 -28.25
C HIS A 176 0.86 17.95 -29.48
N ASP A 177 0.17 16.80 -29.45
CA ASP A 177 -0.58 16.28 -30.61
C ASP A 177 -1.87 17.06 -30.88
N LEU A 178 -2.46 17.72 -29.87
CA LEU A 178 -3.57 18.67 -30.04
C LEU A 178 -3.08 20.04 -30.57
N LYS A 179 -1.90 20.52 -30.13
CA LYS A 179 -1.34 21.79 -30.56
C LYS A 179 -1.08 21.84 -32.06
N THR A 180 -0.57 20.76 -32.64
CA THR A 180 -0.16 20.70 -34.05
C THR A 180 -1.34 20.92 -35.02
N PRO A 181 -2.46 20.17 -34.97
CA PRO A 181 -3.61 20.43 -35.84
C PRO A 181 -4.27 21.78 -35.55
N LEU A 182 -4.34 22.19 -34.26
CA LEU A 182 -4.89 23.49 -33.89
C LEU A 182 -4.10 24.65 -34.52
N THR A 183 -2.78 24.62 -34.42
CA THR A 183 -1.91 25.64 -35.06
C THR A 183 -2.11 25.66 -36.56
N SER A 184 -2.28 24.48 -37.23
CA SER A 184 -2.57 24.42 -38.63
C SER A 184 -3.92 25.02 -38.99
N VAL A 185 -4.99 24.69 -38.24
CA VAL A 185 -6.33 25.31 -38.46
C VAL A 185 -6.25 26.81 -38.38
N MET A 186 -5.64 27.34 -37.30
CA MET A 186 -5.47 28.78 -37.09
C MET A 186 -4.68 29.43 -38.23
N GLY A 187 -3.59 28.78 -38.67
CA GLY A 187 -2.76 29.29 -39.76
C GLY A 187 -3.53 29.41 -41.08
N TYR A 188 -4.31 28.36 -41.46
CA TYR A 188 -5.11 28.41 -42.68
C TYR A 188 -6.28 29.40 -42.58
N LEU A 189 -6.89 29.54 -41.44
CA LEU A 189 -7.94 30.55 -41.21
C LEU A 189 -7.39 31.97 -41.29
N ASN A 190 -6.23 32.25 -40.71
CA ASN A 190 -5.54 33.54 -40.83
C ASN A 190 -5.21 33.87 -42.30
N LEU A 191 -4.67 32.87 -43.07
CA LEU A 191 -4.37 33.03 -44.50
C LEU A 191 -5.65 33.36 -45.31
N LEU A 192 -6.79 32.78 -44.96
CA LEU A 192 -8.09 33.07 -45.61
C LEU A 192 -8.62 34.45 -45.22
N GLU A 193 -8.34 34.95 -44.02
CA GLU A 193 -8.73 36.26 -43.52
C GLU A 193 -7.86 37.39 -44.11
N ASP A 194 -6.54 37.17 -44.12
CA ASP A 194 -5.56 38.17 -44.59
C ASP A 194 -5.55 38.37 -46.12
N ALA A 195 -6.10 37.42 -46.89
CA ALA A 195 -6.12 37.48 -48.35
C ALA A 195 -7.55 37.34 -48.92
N PRO A 196 -8.39 38.37 -48.78
CA PRO A 196 -9.79 38.36 -49.24
C PRO A 196 -9.91 38.16 -50.78
N ASP A 197 -8.93 38.61 -51.55
CA ASP A 197 -8.89 38.51 -53.01
C ASP A 197 -8.27 37.19 -53.50
N MET A 198 -8.07 36.17 -52.63
CA MET A 198 -7.52 34.89 -52.98
C MET A 198 -8.35 34.19 -54.06
N PRO A 199 -7.70 33.55 -55.08
CA PRO A 199 -8.40 32.76 -56.08
C PRO A 199 -9.30 31.68 -55.47
N LEU A 200 -10.49 31.47 -56.01
CA LEU A 200 -11.51 30.57 -55.45
C LEU A 200 -10.97 29.17 -55.24
N ALA A 201 -10.24 28.61 -56.17
CA ALA A 201 -9.64 27.29 -56.04
C ALA A 201 -8.66 27.18 -54.86
N GLN A 202 -7.92 28.25 -54.56
CA GLN A 202 -6.99 28.29 -53.43
C GLN A 202 -7.75 28.44 -52.07
N ARG A 203 -8.82 29.25 -52.05
CA ARG A 203 -9.72 29.37 -50.92
C ARG A 203 -10.39 28.07 -50.58
N GLU A 204 -10.92 27.34 -51.55
CA GLU A 204 -11.50 26.00 -51.38
C GLU A 204 -10.49 25.03 -50.80
N LYS A 205 -9.27 25.01 -51.35
CA LYS A 205 -8.17 24.15 -50.90
C LYS A 205 -7.82 24.41 -49.41
N TYR A 206 -7.67 25.69 -49.03
CA TYR A 206 -7.30 26.02 -47.64
C TYR A 206 -8.45 25.75 -46.65
N THR A 207 -9.69 26.03 -47.05
CA THR A 207 -10.87 25.65 -46.26
C THR A 207 -10.98 24.14 -46.08
N HIS A 208 -10.72 23.36 -47.13
CA HIS A 208 -10.70 21.89 -47.04
C HIS A 208 -9.61 21.38 -46.08
N ILE A 209 -8.40 21.96 -46.15
CA ILE A 209 -7.31 21.59 -45.26
C ILE A 209 -7.65 21.96 -43.82
N ALA A 210 -8.16 23.17 -43.55
CA ALA A 210 -8.55 23.59 -42.20
C ALA A 210 -9.63 22.67 -41.63
N ARG A 211 -10.68 22.33 -42.41
CA ARG A 211 -11.71 21.39 -42.03
C ARG A 211 -11.14 20.02 -41.66
N LYS A 212 -10.29 19.44 -42.53
CA LYS A 212 -9.68 18.14 -42.29
C LYS A 212 -8.81 18.12 -41.02
N LYS A 213 -8.12 19.23 -40.70
CA LYS A 213 -7.34 19.36 -39.46
C LYS A 213 -8.22 19.53 -38.22
N ALA A 214 -9.39 20.22 -38.33
CA ALA A 214 -10.37 20.33 -37.28
C ALA A 214 -11.04 18.98 -36.98
N GLU A 215 -11.43 18.20 -38.00
CA GLU A 215 -11.95 16.84 -37.86
C GLU A 215 -10.95 15.93 -37.15
N ARG A 216 -9.65 16.09 -37.48
CA ARG A 216 -8.56 15.36 -36.80
C ARG A 216 -8.44 15.76 -35.33
N LEU A 217 -8.55 17.06 -35.00
CA LEU A 217 -8.51 17.56 -33.64
C LEU A 217 -9.67 17.00 -32.81
N ASP A 218 -10.88 16.98 -33.36
CA ASP A 218 -12.05 16.41 -32.73
C ASP A 218 -11.87 14.92 -32.39
N SER A 219 -11.37 14.13 -33.36
CA SER A 219 -11.02 12.73 -33.15
C SER A 219 -10.02 12.52 -32.02
N LEU A 220 -8.98 13.36 -31.92
CA LEU A 220 -7.98 13.29 -30.83
C LEU A 220 -8.58 13.62 -29.47
N ILE A 221 -9.49 14.62 -29.42
CA ILE A 221 -10.21 15.00 -28.20
C ILE A 221 -11.10 13.84 -27.73
N GLN A 222 -11.83 13.20 -28.63
CA GLN A 222 -12.65 12.03 -28.31
C GLN A 222 -11.81 10.88 -27.80
N GLU A 223 -10.72 10.52 -28.48
CA GLU A 223 -9.78 9.49 -28.03
C GLU A 223 -9.23 9.80 -26.61
N PHE A 224 -9.00 11.09 -26.29
CA PHE A 224 -8.54 11.52 -24.96
C PHE A 224 -9.59 11.33 -23.87
N PHE A 225 -10.83 11.80 -24.12
CA PHE A 225 -11.92 11.64 -23.15
C PHE A 225 -12.16 10.18 -22.82
N GLU A 226 -12.03 9.31 -23.79
CA GLU A 226 -12.21 7.89 -23.61
C GLU A 226 -11.12 7.26 -22.73
N ILE A 227 -9.84 7.58 -22.97
CA ILE A 227 -8.75 7.10 -22.11
C ILE A 227 -8.89 7.62 -20.69
N THR A 228 -9.26 8.89 -20.50
CA THR A 228 -9.47 9.42 -19.15
C THR A 228 -10.65 8.76 -18.46
N ARG A 229 -11.70 8.44 -19.20
CA ARG A 229 -12.86 7.71 -18.68
C ARG A 229 -12.50 6.27 -18.30
N TYR A 230 -11.71 5.56 -19.12
CA TYR A 230 -11.24 4.20 -18.81
C TYR A 230 -10.27 4.15 -17.62
N ASN A 231 -9.45 5.19 -17.42
CA ASN A 231 -8.50 5.25 -16.29
C ASN A 231 -9.12 5.70 -14.95
N LEU A 232 -10.30 6.37 -14.96
CA LEU A 232 -10.86 7.05 -13.77
C LEU A 232 -12.12 6.41 -13.20
N GLN A 233 -12.74 5.46 -13.87
CA GLN A 233 -14.01 4.86 -13.43
C GLN A 233 -13.93 3.33 -13.43
N ASN A 234 -14.54 2.71 -12.41
CA ASN A 234 -14.96 1.32 -12.48
C ASN A 234 -16.02 1.21 -13.60
N ILE A 235 -15.60 0.84 -14.81
CA ILE A 235 -16.48 0.68 -15.94
C ILE A 235 -17.35 -0.54 -15.66
N THR A 236 -18.61 -0.33 -15.47
CA THR A 236 -19.63 -1.41 -15.50
C THR A 236 -19.93 -1.75 -16.95
N LEU A 237 -19.72 -2.99 -17.33
CA LEU A 237 -20.10 -3.50 -18.64
C LEU A 237 -21.61 -3.79 -18.66
N GLU A 238 -22.30 -3.29 -19.67
CA GLU A 238 -23.69 -3.64 -19.95
C GLU A 238 -23.70 -4.85 -20.89
N LYS A 239 -23.55 -6.04 -20.32
CA LYS A 239 -23.38 -7.27 -21.08
C LYS A 239 -24.71 -7.83 -21.57
N GLU A 240 -24.75 -8.21 -22.85
CA GLU A 240 -25.85 -8.89 -23.51
C GLU A 240 -25.35 -9.97 -24.48
N ASN A 241 -26.24 -10.78 -25.02
CA ASN A 241 -25.89 -11.72 -26.09
C ASN A 241 -25.78 -10.98 -27.42
N ILE A 242 -24.59 -10.99 -27.99
CA ILE A 242 -24.21 -10.25 -29.19
C ILE A 242 -24.06 -11.24 -30.36
N ASP A 243 -24.74 -11.00 -31.46
CA ASP A 243 -24.53 -11.67 -32.74
C ASP A 243 -23.27 -11.06 -33.40
N LEU A 244 -22.14 -11.77 -33.29
CA LEU A 244 -20.87 -11.31 -33.84
C LEU A 244 -20.85 -11.31 -35.38
N TYR A 245 -21.55 -12.22 -36.00
CA TYR A 245 -21.62 -12.29 -37.47
C TYR A 245 -22.26 -11.01 -38.03
N TYR A 246 -23.43 -10.64 -37.50
CA TYR A 246 -24.12 -9.42 -37.91
C TYR A 246 -23.32 -8.17 -37.62
N MET A 247 -22.72 -8.08 -36.46
CA MET A 247 -21.87 -6.94 -36.08
C MET A 247 -20.68 -6.78 -37.03
N LEU A 248 -20.00 -7.85 -37.40
CA LEU A 248 -18.86 -7.81 -38.31
C LEU A 248 -19.26 -7.50 -39.76
N ILE A 249 -20.44 -7.96 -40.21
CA ILE A 249 -21.01 -7.56 -41.49
C ILE A 249 -21.24 -6.05 -41.55
N GLN A 250 -21.95 -5.52 -40.53
CA GLN A 250 -22.20 -4.08 -40.47
C GLN A 250 -20.88 -3.27 -40.52
N MET A 251 -19.89 -3.68 -39.76
CA MET A 251 -18.57 -3.03 -39.81
C MET A 251 -17.89 -3.12 -41.16
N LYS A 252 -17.97 -4.26 -41.83
CA LYS A 252 -17.44 -4.40 -43.18
C LYS A 252 -18.05 -3.38 -44.16
N GLU A 253 -19.37 -3.15 -44.09
CA GLU A 253 -20.06 -2.16 -44.89
C GLU A 253 -19.66 -0.72 -44.53
N GLU A 254 -19.52 -0.42 -43.25
CA GLU A 254 -19.04 0.90 -42.79
C GLU A 254 -17.64 1.25 -43.25
N PHE A 255 -16.74 0.25 -43.35
CA PHE A 255 -15.37 0.46 -43.83
C PHE A 255 -15.22 0.44 -45.36
N TYR A 256 -16.27 0.05 -46.11
CA TYR A 256 -16.21 -0.05 -47.56
C TYR A 256 -15.68 1.21 -48.27
N PRO A 257 -16.12 2.45 -47.95
CA PRO A 257 -15.60 3.65 -48.63
C PRO A 257 -14.10 3.86 -48.45
N VAL A 258 -13.55 3.51 -47.29
CA VAL A 258 -12.12 3.69 -46.96
C VAL A 258 -11.30 2.58 -47.63
N LEU A 259 -11.82 1.36 -47.64
CA LEU A 259 -11.20 0.21 -48.30
C LEU A 259 -11.11 0.42 -49.81
N ALA A 260 -12.20 0.90 -50.44
CA ALA A 260 -12.25 1.16 -51.89
C ALA A 260 -11.19 2.17 -52.37
N GLN A 261 -10.85 3.19 -51.55
CA GLN A 261 -9.80 4.14 -51.86
C GLN A 261 -8.41 3.52 -52.05
N LYS A 262 -8.14 2.39 -51.35
CA LYS A 262 -6.86 1.66 -51.43
C LYS A 262 -6.98 0.40 -52.30
N GLY A 263 -8.17 0.10 -52.83
CA GLY A 263 -8.44 -1.16 -53.52
C GLY A 263 -8.46 -2.39 -52.62
N ASN A 264 -8.57 -2.18 -51.27
CA ASN A 264 -8.60 -3.26 -50.31
C ASN A 264 -10.03 -3.80 -50.12
N SER A 265 -10.16 -5.02 -49.61
CA SER A 265 -11.44 -5.62 -49.26
C SER A 265 -11.36 -6.36 -47.93
N ILE A 266 -12.53 -6.60 -47.31
CA ILE A 266 -12.67 -7.45 -46.09
C ILE A 266 -13.37 -8.73 -46.49
N GLU A 267 -12.75 -9.87 -46.17
CA GLU A 267 -13.31 -11.20 -46.29
C GLU A 267 -13.68 -11.68 -44.85
N LEU A 268 -14.94 -12.09 -44.65
CA LEU A 268 -15.44 -12.65 -43.38
C LEU A 268 -15.48 -14.17 -43.48
N LYS A 269 -14.84 -14.86 -42.55
CA LYS A 269 -14.87 -16.31 -42.36
C LYS A 269 -15.35 -16.61 -40.94
N VAL A 270 -16.56 -16.21 -40.65
CA VAL A 270 -17.16 -16.29 -39.32
C VAL A 270 -18.47 -17.10 -39.44
N PRO A 271 -18.71 -18.08 -38.58
CA PRO A 271 -20.02 -18.79 -38.53
C PRO A 271 -21.18 -17.82 -38.29
N GLU A 272 -22.30 -18.04 -38.97
CA GLU A 272 -23.50 -17.18 -38.90
C GLU A 272 -24.14 -17.22 -37.49
N ASP A 273 -23.91 -18.29 -36.73
CA ASP A 273 -24.43 -18.50 -35.38
C ASP A 273 -23.46 -18.13 -34.27
N LEU A 274 -22.35 -17.46 -34.61
CA LEU A 274 -21.31 -17.08 -33.62
C LEU A 274 -21.81 -15.95 -32.72
N GLN A 275 -22.02 -16.26 -31.47
CA GLN A 275 -22.45 -15.31 -30.43
C GLN A 275 -21.44 -15.19 -29.31
N VAL A 276 -21.44 -14.03 -28.63
CA VAL A 276 -20.66 -13.77 -27.42
C VAL A 276 -21.50 -13.01 -26.41
N TYR A 277 -21.26 -13.26 -25.12
CA TYR A 277 -21.83 -12.47 -24.03
C TYR A 277 -20.91 -11.32 -23.65
N GLY A 278 -21.32 -10.08 -23.96
CA GLY A 278 -20.49 -8.89 -23.78
C GLY A 278 -21.23 -7.58 -23.94
N ASP A 279 -20.51 -6.47 -23.83
CA ASP A 279 -21.04 -5.13 -24.08
C ASP A 279 -20.86 -4.80 -25.57
N ALA A 280 -21.98 -4.66 -26.29
CA ALA A 280 -22.00 -4.51 -27.75
C ALA A 280 -21.24 -3.26 -28.20
N ASP A 281 -21.45 -2.11 -27.55
CA ASP A 281 -20.78 -0.85 -27.92
C ASP A 281 -19.27 -0.93 -27.70
N LYS A 282 -18.85 -1.57 -26.61
CA LYS A 282 -17.43 -1.72 -26.30
C LYS A 282 -16.73 -2.68 -27.23
N LEU A 283 -17.36 -3.83 -27.55
CA LEU A 283 -16.80 -4.80 -28.50
C LEU A 283 -16.77 -4.25 -29.92
N ALA A 284 -17.83 -3.55 -30.38
CA ALA A 284 -17.80 -2.84 -31.65
C ALA A 284 -16.62 -1.89 -31.75
N ARG A 285 -16.30 -1.21 -30.67
CA ARG A 285 -15.13 -0.32 -30.60
C ARG A 285 -13.80 -1.06 -30.69
N VAL A 286 -13.66 -2.22 -30.04
CA VAL A 286 -12.46 -3.09 -30.16
C VAL A 286 -12.23 -3.43 -31.62
N PHE A 287 -13.26 -3.94 -32.29
CA PHE A 287 -13.15 -4.36 -33.69
C PHE A 287 -12.88 -3.18 -34.61
N ASN A 288 -13.55 -2.03 -34.41
CA ASN A 288 -13.29 -0.80 -35.16
C ASN A 288 -11.80 -0.37 -35.05
N ASN A 289 -11.22 -0.40 -33.86
CA ASN A 289 -9.82 -0.04 -33.65
C ASN A 289 -8.86 -0.99 -34.38
N ILE A 290 -9.17 -2.29 -34.39
CA ILE A 290 -8.33 -3.29 -35.06
C ILE A 290 -8.50 -3.21 -36.59
N ILE A 291 -9.73 -3.09 -37.11
CA ILE A 291 -9.99 -2.96 -38.56
C ILE A 291 -9.35 -1.67 -39.06
N ARG A 292 -9.49 -0.53 -38.37
CA ARG A 292 -8.83 0.74 -38.75
C ARG A 292 -7.33 0.59 -38.80
N ASN A 293 -6.72 -0.15 -37.89
CA ASN A 293 -5.30 -0.46 -37.88
C ASN A 293 -4.95 -1.31 -39.09
N ALA A 294 -5.68 -2.40 -39.35
CA ALA A 294 -5.48 -3.27 -40.50
C ALA A 294 -5.57 -2.49 -41.81
N VAL A 295 -6.59 -1.64 -42.02
CA VAL A 295 -6.74 -0.79 -43.22
C VAL A 295 -5.59 0.19 -43.38
N SER A 296 -5.12 0.78 -42.28
CA SER A 296 -4.02 1.78 -42.31
C SER A 296 -2.69 1.18 -42.76
N TYR A 297 -2.37 -0.03 -42.27
CA TYR A 297 -1.07 -0.67 -42.47
C TYR A 297 -1.06 -1.77 -43.51
N SER A 298 -2.20 -2.09 -44.12
CA SER A 298 -2.25 -3.03 -45.26
C SER A 298 -1.64 -2.46 -46.52
N TYR A 299 -1.06 -3.34 -47.32
CA TYR A 299 -0.68 -3.04 -48.70
C TYR A 299 -1.92 -2.70 -49.56
N PRO A 300 -1.78 -1.83 -50.54
CA PRO A 300 -2.85 -1.58 -51.51
C PRO A 300 -3.29 -2.87 -52.22
N SER A 301 -4.56 -2.95 -52.57
CA SER A 301 -5.16 -4.09 -53.27
C SER A 301 -4.98 -5.43 -52.58
N SER A 302 -4.91 -5.41 -51.24
CA SER A 302 -4.84 -6.61 -50.40
C SER A 302 -6.19 -6.92 -49.70
N VAL A 303 -6.33 -8.18 -49.30
CA VAL A 303 -7.50 -8.64 -48.55
C VAL A 303 -7.19 -8.65 -47.06
N ILE A 304 -8.10 -8.07 -46.26
CA ILE A 304 -8.10 -8.20 -44.79
C ILE A 304 -9.06 -9.34 -44.46
N THR A 305 -8.61 -10.37 -43.77
CA THR A 305 -9.44 -11.52 -43.43
C THR A 305 -9.80 -11.47 -41.94
N ILE A 306 -11.09 -11.62 -41.63
CA ILE A 306 -11.61 -11.74 -40.28
C ILE A 306 -12.17 -13.17 -40.12
N GLU A 307 -11.51 -13.96 -39.28
CA GLU A 307 -11.88 -15.34 -38.97
C GLU A 307 -12.43 -15.42 -37.57
N GLY A 308 -13.49 -16.19 -37.36
CA GLY A 308 -14.10 -16.41 -36.06
C GLY A 308 -14.35 -17.88 -35.82
N GLU A 309 -14.05 -18.37 -34.64
CA GLU A 309 -14.34 -19.73 -34.22
C GLU A 309 -14.75 -19.79 -32.75
N LYS A 310 -15.54 -20.79 -32.41
CA LYS A 310 -15.86 -21.10 -31.02
C LYS A 310 -15.09 -22.33 -30.59
N ASN A 311 -14.37 -22.24 -29.48
CA ASN A 311 -13.60 -23.35 -28.93
C ASN A 311 -13.92 -23.53 -27.42
N SER A 312 -13.20 -24.41 -26.73
CA SER A 312 -13.37 -24.68 -25.28
C SER A 312 -13.07 -23.46 -24.39
N ASP A 313 -12.29 -22.51 -24.85
CA ASP A 313 -11.85 -21.34 -24.08
C ASP A 313 -12.75 -20.12 -24.34
N GLY A 314 -13.73 -20.27 -25.25
CA GLY A 314 -14.66 -19.21 -25.64
C GLY A 314 -14.62 -18.89 -27.13
N VAL A 315 -14.88 -17.66 -27.49
CA VAL A 315 -14.88 -17.17 -28.89
C VAL A 315 -13.52 -16.59 -29.22
N CYS A 316 -12.90 -17.12 -30.30
CA CYS A 316 -11.66 -16.62 -30.86
C CYS A 316 -11.92 -15.87 -32.18
N LEU A 317 -11.38 -14.66 -32.29
CA LEU A 317 -11.43 -13.85 -33.50
C LEU A 317 -10.00 -13.53 -33.95
N PHE A 318 -9.74 -13.67 -35.26
CA PHE A 318 -8.46 -13.38 -35.88
C PHE A 318 -8.65 -12.33 -36.97
N PHE A 319 -7.95 -11.22 -36.85
CA PHE A 319 -7.91 -10.14 -37.85
C PHE A 319 -6.56 -10.19 -38.52
N ARG A 320 -6.55 -10.61 -39.81
CA ARG A 320 -5.33 -10.80 -40.61
C ARG A 320 -5.23 -9.73 -41.64
N ASN A 321 -4.06 -9.13 -41.80
CA ASN A 321 -3.78 -8.20 -42.89
C ASN A 321 -2.37 -8.38 -43.41
N LYS A 322 -2.19 -8.19 -44.76
CA LYS A 322 -0.89 -8.17 -45.41
C LYS A 322 -0.30 -6.78 -45.36
N GLY A 323 0.91 -6.66 -44.80
CA GLY A 323 1.60 -5.40 -44.63
C GLY A 323 3.04 -5.61 -44.17
N LYS A 324 3.78 -4.53 -43.91
CA LYS A 324 5.16 -4.61 -43.45
C LYS A 324 5.24 -5.36 -42.11
N THR A 325 6.12 -6.35 -42.04
CA THR A 325 6.35 -7.14 -40.82
C THR A 325 6.78 -6.25 -39.65
N ILE A 326 6.15 -6.43 -38.50
CA ILE A 326 6.46 -5.72 -37.25
C ILE A 326 7.62 -6.45 -36.55
N PRO A 327 8.76 -5.77 -36.26
CA PRO A 327 9.85 -6.37 -35.49
C PRO A 327 9.40 -6.93 -34.15
N LYS A 328 9.96 -8.08 -33.74
CA LYS A 328 9.57 -8.75 -32.47
C LYS A 328 9.71 -7.86 -31.23
N GLU A 329 10.74 -7.02 -31.19
CA GLU A 329 10.95 -6.07 -30.07
C GLU A 329 9.86 -5.00 -30.02
N LYS A 330 9.27 -4.64 -31.16
CA LYS A 330 8.18 -3.65 -31.23
C LYS A 330 6.80 -4.29 -31.02
N LEU A 331 6.65 -5.56 -31.36
CA LEU A 331 5.37 -6.28 -31.31
C LEU A 331 4.80 -6.37 -29.89
N SER A 332 5.63 -6.57 -28.87
CA SER A 332 5.23 -6.56 -27.47
C SER A 332 4.71 -5.19 -26.96
N ARG A 333 5.02 -4.13 -27.72
CA ARG A 333 4.70 -2.75 -27.37
C ARG A 333 3.51 -2.18 -28.14
N VAL A 334 2.95 -2.87 -29.15
CA VAL A 334 1.86 -2.32 -29.99
C VAL A 334 0.58 -2.00 -29.21
N PHE A 335 0.39 -2.63 -28.05
CA PHE A 335 -0.71 -2.37 -27.12
C PHE A 335 -0.39 -1.32 -26.06
N GLN A 336 0.83 -0.75 -26.06
CA GLN A 336 1.16 0.36 -25.15
C GLN A 336 0.54 1.65 -25.66
N LYS A 337 0.03 2.47 -24.72
CA LYS A 337 -0.54 3.79 -25.03
C LYS A 337 0.52 4.66 -25.75
N PHE A 338 0.12 5.32 -26.84
CA PHE A 338 0.97 6.20 -27.68
C PHE A 338 2.11 5.52 -28.42
N PHE A 339 2.20 4.19 -28.38
CA PHE A 339 3.23 3.50 -29.13
C PHE A 339 2.90 3.50 -30.62
N ARG A 340 3.88 3.88 -31.44
CA ARG A 340 3.84 3.84 -32.91
C ARG A 340 5.12 3.22 -33.46
N ILE A 341 4.99 2.41 -34.46
CA ILE A 341 6.13 1.70 -35.05
C ILE A 341 7.00 2.65 -35.86
N ASP A 342 6.40 3.57 -36.63
CA ASP A 342 7.06 4.59 -37.41
C ASP A 342 7.02 5.95 -36.74
N GLU A 343 8.18 6.53 -36.46
CA GLU A 343 8.32 7.91 -35.96
C GLU A 343 7.95 8.97 -37.02
N ALA A 344 7.66 8.57 -38.24
CA ALA A 344 7.25 9.47 -39.34
C ALA A 344 5.86 10.05 -39.05
N ARG A 345 5.85 11.23 -38.41
CA ARG A 345 4.70 12.04 -38.03
C ARG A 345 3.82 12.56 -39.18
N SER A 346 4.05 12.13 -40.43
CA SER A 346 3.52 12.79 -41.62
C SER A 346 2.36 12.07 -42.33
N SER A 347 1.88 10.91 -41.88
CA SER A 347 0.67 10.33 -42.47
C SER A 347 -0.57 10.84 -41.76
N ASP A 348 -1.39 11.66 -42.46
CA ASP A 348 -2.68 12.21 -42.01
C ASP A 348 -3.70 11.14 -41.57
N SER A 349 -3.42 9.85 -41.78
CA SER A 349 -4.32 8.72 -41.53
C SER A 349 -3.99 7.89 -40.29
N ALA A 350 -2.87 8.14 -39.61
CA ALA A 350 -2.49 7.33 -38.44
C ALA A 350 -3.00 7.94 -37.16
N GLY A 351 -3.74 7.16 -36.36
CA GLY A 351 -4.28 7.53 -35.05
C GLY A 351 -3.22 7.93 -34.01
N ALA A 352 -3.65 8.41 -32.84
CA ALA A 352 -2.78 8.83 -31.71
C ALA A 352 -1.98 7.67 -31.06
N GLY A 353 -2.07 6.44 -31.58
CA GLY A 353 -1.44 5.28 -30.97
C GLY A 353 -2.20 4.77 -29.73
N LEU A 354 -3.49 5.07 -29.65
CA LEU A 354 -4.35 4.74 -28.51
C LEU A 354 -5.32 3.60 -28.81
N GLY A 355 -5.68 3.37 -30.08
CA GLY A 355 -6.73 2.44 -30.47
C GLY A 355 -6.48 1.00 -30.01
N LEU A 356 -5.27 0.46 -30.19
CA LEU A 356 -4.92 -0.90 -29.76
C LEU A 356 -4.83 -1.00 -28.22
N ALA A 357 -4.40 0.05 -27.54
CA ALA A 357 -4.38 0.08 -26.07
C ALA A 357 -5.80 0.06 -25.50
N ILE A 358 -6.72 0.82 -26.09
CA ILE A 358 -8.15 0.81 -25.72
C ILE A 358 -8.76 -0.57 -26.02
N ALA A 359 -8.46 -1.15 -27.18
CA ALA A 359 -8.94 -2.48 -27.54
C ALA A 359 -8.51 -3.53 -26.50
N LYS A 360 -7.25 -3.51 -26.07
CA LYS A 360 -6.73 -4.40 -25.02
C LYS A 360 -7.47 -4.20 -23.70
N GLU A 361 -7.65 -2.98 -23.26
CA GLU A 361 -8.30 -2.67 -21.98
C GLU A 361 -9.77 -3.14 -21.96
N ILE A 362 -10.48 -2.96 -23.08
CA ILE A 362 -11.87 -3.43 -23.22
C ILE A 362 -11.93 -4.96 -23.21
N VAL A 363 -11.06 -5.65 -23.93
CA VAL A 363 -10.99 -7.12 -23.99
C VAL A 363 -10.67 -7.68 -22.60
N GLU A 364 -9.73 -7.09 -21.87
CA GLU A 364 -9.39 -7.48 -20.51
C GLU A 364 -10.53 -7.25 -19.52
N LEU A 365 -11.31 -6.17 -19.67
CA LEU A 365 -12.54 -5.93 -18.89
C LEU A 365 -13.61 -7.01 -19.13
N HIS A 366 -13.67 -7.59 -20.33
CA HIS A 366 -14.55 -8.72 -20.63
C HIS A 366 -14.00 -10.07 -20.10
N GLY A 367 -12.83 -10.08 -19.46
CA GLY A 367 -12.14 -11.30 -19.02
C GLY A 367 -11.40 -12.04 -20.13
N GLY A 368 -11.27 -11.41 -21.30
CA GLY A 368 -10.61 -11.97 -22.47
C GLY A 368 -9.13 -11.60 -22.57
N SER A 369 -8.52 -11.97 -23.69
CA SER A 369 -7.13 -11.62 -24.02
C SER A 369 -6.99 -11.19 -25.45
N ILE A 370 -6.03 -10.29 -25.73
CA ILE A 370 -5.67 -9.86 -27.08
C ILE A 370 -4.17 -10.03 -27.28
N SER A 371 -3.79 -10.54 -28.43
CA SER A 371 -2.38 -10.73 -28.82
C SER A 371 -2.15 -10.34 -30.28
N ALA A 372 -0.89 -10.18 -30.67
CA ALA A 372 -0.50 -9.87 -32.03
C ALA A 372 0.70 -10.72 -32.45
N ILE A 373 0.67 -11.21 -33.68
CA ILE A 373 1.75 -11.95 -34.32
C ILE A 373 2.01 -11.25 -35.67
N SER A 374 3.28 -11.07 -36.05
CA SER A 374 3.62 -10.47 -37.34
C SER A 374 4.85 -11.19 -37.93
N GLU A 375 4.61 -11.94 -39.01
CA GLU A 375 5.63 -12.73 -39.71
C GLU A 375 5.33 -12.74 -41.23
N GLN A 376 6.33 -12.84 -42.04
CA GLN A 376 6.18 -13.01 -43.50
C GLN A 376 5.22 -12.00 -44.19
N GLU A 377 5.33 -10.73 -43.79
CA GLU A 377 4.47 -9.63 -44.28
C GLU A 377 2.97 -9.82 -43.98
N GLU A 378 2.65 -10.65 -43.03
CA GLU A 378 1.29 -10.79 -42.45
C GLU A 378 1.29 -10.39 -40.99
N THR A 379 0.31 -9.60 -40.58
CA THR A 379 0.02 -9.28 -39.15
C THR A 379 -1.33 -9.85 -38.79
N VAL A 380 -1.39 -10.56 -37.67
CA VAL A 380 -2.58 -11.18 -37.10
C VAL A 380 -2.82 -10.64 -35.70
N PHE A 381 -3.96 -10.02 -35.50
CA PHE A 381 -4.46 -9.73 -34.13
C PHE A 381 -5.44 -10.82 -33.74
N GLN A 382 -5.19 -11.47 -32.61
CA GLN A 382 -6.03 -12.50 -32.04
C GLN A 382 -6.73 -11.95 -30.79
N ILE A 383 -8.04 -12.13 -30.73
CA ILE A 383 -8.88 -11.83 -29.54
C ILE A 383 -9.49 -13.14 -29.06
N VAL A 384 -9.43 -13.36 -27.76
CA VAL A 384 -10.12 -14.46 -27.08
C VAL A 384 -11.10 -13.85 -26.08
N LEU A 385 -12.38 -14.15 -26.22
CA LEU A 385 -13.44 -13.72 -25.30
C LEU A 385 -14.01 -14.96 -24.61
N PRO A 386 -14.10 -14.97 -23.28
CA PRO A 386 -14.64 -16.11 -22.56
C PRO A 386 -16.12 -16.33 -22.89
N GLU A 387 -16.60 -17.54 -22.74
CA GLU A 387 -18.01 -17.89 -23.01
C GLU A 387 -18.97 -17.28 -21.97
N ASN A 388 -18.45 -17.00 -20.72
CA ASN A 388 -19.18 -16.33 -19.61
C ASN A 388 -18.22 -15.71 -18.58
#